data_d5391a22669a4528815d1f57055310ac
#
_entry.id   d5391a22669a4528815d1f57055310ac
#
_cell.length_a   1.000
_cell.length_b   1.000
_cell.length_c   1.000
_cell.angle_alpha   90.00
_cell.angle_beta   90.00
_cell.angle_gamma   90.00
#
_symmetry.space_group_name_H-M   'P 1'
#
loop_
_entity.id
_entity.type
_entity.pdbx_description
1 polymer ?
#
loop_
_entity_poly.entity_id
_entity_poly.type
_entity_poly.pdbx_seq_one_letter_code
_entity_poly.pdbx_strand_id
1 'polypeptide(L)'
;MKTKVILTMFVVFVWGLVSLANAQVKAGSPEDKAFQKIDAEGSPDGKITLLLDFEKQFPQSPALREAYLQLVELYQGKNNGAKVIEYSEKVLKVDPNNLAALLKATYAYSLEGKSASLDRAIQYGQKAVDEIAKLKSGPPQQGYTDDQWKQYIESQKGFAKNYLSYAKSLKK
;
A
#
# COMPACT_ATOMS: atom_id res chain seq x y z
N MET A 1 -1.40 65.51 -18.81
CA MET A 1 -1.07 64.42 -17.87
C MET A 1 -1.99 63.24 -18.16
N LYS A 2 -1.45 62.16 -18.71
CA LYS A 2 -2.20 60.93 -19.09
C LYS A 2 -1.87 59.86 -18.05
N THR A 3 -2.80 59.58 -17.16
CA THR A 3 -2.68 58.53 -16.13
C THR A 3 -2.90 57.17 -16.77
N LYS A 4 -1.87 56.34 -16.83
CA LYS A 4 -1.98 54.93 -17.26
C LYS A 4 -2.48 54.11 -16.08
N VAL A 5 -3.70 53.57 -16.19
CA VAL A 5 -4.23 52.57 -15.29
C VAL A 5 -3.64 51.22 -15.68
N ILE A 6 -2.77 50.69 -14.83
CA ILE A 6 -2.24 49.33 -14.97
C ILE A 6 -3.24 48.38 -14.33
N LEU A 7 -3.98 47.66 -15.15
CA LEU A 7 -4.92 46.61 -14.72
C LEU A 7 -4.09 45.35 -14.38
N THR A 8 -3.80 45.19 -13.10
CA THR A 8 -3.13 43.98 -12.59
C THR A 8 -4.16 42.84 -12.54
N MET A 9 -4.04 41.94 -13.51
CA MET A 9 -4.87 40.75 -13.61
C MET A 9 -4.40 39.75 -12.53
N PHE A 10 -5.11 39.68 -11.42
CA PHE A 10 -4.94 38.68 -10.39
C PHE A 10 -5.40 37.31 -10.96
N VAL A 11 -4.47 36.49 -11.39
CA VAL A 11 -4.73 35.08 -11.66
C VAL A 11 -4.87 34.38 -10.32
N VAL A 12 -6.08 34.22 -9.86
CA VAL A 12 -6.41 33.36 -8.72
C VAL A 12 -6.21 31.92 -9.16
N PHE A 13 -5.03 31.37 -8.84
CA PHE A 13 -4.77 29.94 -8.98
C PHE A 13 -5.58 29.21 -7.90
N VAL A 14 -6.81 28.84 -8.23
CA VAL A 14 -7.61 27.96 -7.39
C VAL A 14 -6.94 26.58 -7.43
N TRP A 15 -6.07 26.35 -6.47
CA TRP A 15 -5.63 24.99 -6.16
C TRP A 15 -6.87 24.25 -5.65
N GLY A 16 -7.46 23.48 -6.55
CA GLY A 16 -8.48 22.52 -6.18
C GLY A 16 -7.89 21.61 -5.12
N LEU A 17 -8.36 21.75 -3.89
CA LEU A 17 -8.24 20.74 -2.85
C LEU A 17 -8.88 19.48 -3.42
N VAL A 18 -8.06 18.59 -4.01
CA VAL A 18 -8.46 17.22 -4.23
C VAL A 18 -8.63 16.63 -2.84
N SER A 19 -9.84 16.77 -2.30
CA SER A 19 -10.27 15.93 -1.21
C SER A 19 -10.05 14.50 -1.67
N LEU A 20 -9.05 13.83 -1.10
CA LEU A 20 -8.97 12.38 -1.07
C LEU A 20 -10.16 11.91 -0.21
N ALA A 21 -11.37 12.10 -0.73
CA ALA A 21 -12.52 11.39 -0.25
C ALA A 21 -12.13 9.91 -0.35
N ASN A 22 -12.14 9.21 0.77
CA ASN A 22 -12.12 7.76 0.77
C ASN A 22 -13.33 7.32 -0.06
N ALA A 23 -13.12 7.13 -1.35
CA ALA A 23 -14.14 6.66 -2.26
C ALA A 23 -14.45 5.22 -1.81
N GLN A 24 -15.51 5.08 -1.04
CA GLN A 24 -15.99 3.78 -0.62
C GLN A 24 -16.77 3.16 -1.77
N VAL A 25 -16.60 1.85 -1.97
CA VAL A 25 -17.42 1.09 -2.88
C VAL A 25 -18.88 1.19 -2.43
N LYS A 26 -19.75 1.58 -3.35
CA LYS A 26 -21.18 1.74 -3.03
C LYS A 26 -21.83 0.38 -2.78
N ALA A 27 -22.48 0.21 -1.65
CA ALA A 27 -23.21 -1.02 -1.31
C ALA A 27 -24.21 -1.39 -2.43
N GLY A 28 -24.22 -2.67 -2.83
CA GLY A 28 -25.05 -3.21 -3.91
C GLY A 28 -24.55 -2.89 -5.32
N SER A 29 -23.45 -2.16 -5.49
CA SER A 29 -22.83 -1.93 -6.79
C SER A 29 -22.24 -3.23 -7.38
N PRO A 30 -21.95 -3.26 -8.71
CA PRO A 30 -21.24 -4.41 -9.29
C PRO A 30 -19.90 -4.72 -8.61
N GLU A 31 -19.17 -3.71 -8.18
CA GLU A 31 -17.91 -3.84 -7.42
C GLU A 31 -18.14 -4.51 -6.07
N ASP A 32 -19.13 -4.05 -5.30
CA ASP A 32 -19.49 -4.64 -3.99
C ASP A 32 -19.89 -6.12 -4.15
N LYS A 33 -20.72 -6.44 -5.13
CA LYS A 33 -21.10 -7.82 -5.43
C LYS A 33 -19.91 -8.70 -5.83
N ALA A 34 -18.94 -8.14 -6.55
CA ALA A 34 -17.72 -8.86 -6.89
C ALA A 34 -16.87 -9.14 -5.65
N PHE A 35 -16.72 -8.17 -4.73
CA PHE A 35 -16.03 -8.37 -3.46
C PHE A 35 -16.73 -9.39 -2.57
N GLN A 36 -18.05 -9.37 -2.48
CA GLN A 36 -18.80 -10.39 -1.73
C GLN A 36 -18.54 -11.82 -2.25
N LYS A 37 -18.39 -11.99 -3.58
CA LYS A 37 -18.00 -13.28 -4.17
C LYS A 37 -16.56 -13.67 -3.78
N ILE A 38 -15.63 -12.70 -3.79
CA ILE A 38 -14.25 -12.92 -3.37
C ILE A 38 -14.20 -13.37 -1.90
N ASP A 39 -14.96 -12.70 -1.03
CA ASP A 39 -14.99 -13.01 0.40
C ASP A 39 -15.61 -14.39 0.67
N ALA A 40 -16.62 -14.78 -0.11
CA ALA A 40 -17.28 -16.07 0.00
C ALA A 40 -16.44 -17.24 -0.57
N GLU A 41 -15.44 -16.97 -1.39
CA GLU A 41 -14.59 -18.01 -1.98
C GLU A 41 -13.66 -18.62 -0.95
N GLY A 42 -13.72 -19.95 -0.78
CA GLY A 42 -12.94 -20.68 0.22
C GLY A 42 -11.55 -21.11 -0.26
N SER A 43 -11.33 -21.23 -1.57
CA SER A 43 -10.04 -21.70 -2.09
C SER A 43 -9.10 -20.54 -2.42
N PRO A 44 -7.80 -20.64 -2.09
CA PRO A 44 -6.83 -19.61 -2.45
C PRO A 44 -6.73 -19.35 -3.96
N ASP A 45 -6.82 -20.38 -4.78
CA ASP A 45 -6.76 -20.25 -6.24
C ASP A 45 -8.01 -19.60 -6.83
N GLY A 46 -9.19 -19.96 -6.30
CA GLY A 46 -10.44 -19.30 -6.64
C GLY A 46 -10.42 -17.82 -6.28
N LYS A 47 -9.96 -17.46 -5.07
CA LYS A 47 -9.79 -16.05 -4.67
C LYS A 47 -8.84 -15.29 -5.59
N ILE A 48 -7.69 -15.87 -5.93
CA ILE A 48 -6.76 -15.24 -6.88
C ILE A 48 -7.47 -14.97 -8.20
N THR A 49 -8.18 -15.95 -8.75
CA THR A 49 -8.92 -15.79 -10.02
C THR A 49 -9.92 -14.64 -9.94
N LEU A 50 -10.75 -14.61 -8.91
CA LEU A 50 -11.76 -13.56 -8.71
C LEU A 50 -11.13 -12.17 -8.50
N LEU A 51 -10.02 -12.07 -7.77
CA LEU A 51 -9.29 -10.81 -7.56
C LEU A 51 -8.67 -10.28 -8.86
N LEU A 52 -8.12 -11.17 -9.69
CA LEU A 52 -7.60 -10.80 -11.01
C LEU A 52 -8.71 -10.35 -11.97
N ASP A 53 -9.87 -10.99 -11.92
CA ASP A 53 -11.03 -10.58 -12.68
C ASP A 53 -11.59 -9.25 -12.18
N PHE A 54 -11.58 -9.00 -10.87
CA PHE A 54 -11.93 -7.71 -10.28
C PHE A 54 -11.04 -6.58 -10.82
N GLU A 55 -9.72 -6.78 -10.84
CA GLU A 55 -8.77 -5.80 -11.40
C GLU A 55 -9.10 -5.45 -12.86
N LYS A 56 -9.44 -6.47 -13.67
CA LYS A 56 -9.79 -6.27 -15.09
C LYS A 56 -11.11 -5.54 -15.27
N GLN A 57 -12.13 -5.90 -14.48
CA GLN A 57 -13.47 -5.34 -14.61
C GLN A 57 -13.58 -3.93 -14.04
N PHE A 58 -12.81 -3.63 -12.98
CA PHE A 58 -12.90 -2.38 -12.24
C PHE A 58 -11.52 -1.68 -12.08
N PRO A 59 -10.85 -1.31 -13.20
CA PRO A 59 -9.47 -0.81 -13.16
C PRO A 59 -9.30 0.55 -12.48
N GLN A 60 -10.39 1.24 -12.14
CA GLN A 60 -10.40 2.52 -11.43
C GLN A 60 -11.07 2.42 -10.05
N SER A 61 -11.38 1.22 -9.59
CA SER A 61 -12.03 1.03 -8.30
C SER A 61 -11.15 1.46 -7.12
N PRO A 62 -11.70 2.19 -6.15
CA PRO A 62 -10.99 2.47 -4.90
C PRO A 62 -10.68 1.19 -4.11
N ALA A 63 -11.39 0.10 -4.36
CA ALA A 63 -11.16 -1.19 -3.72
C ALA A 63 -9.93 -1.95 -4.29
N LEU A 64 -9.30 -1.47 -5.36
CA LEU A 64 -8.09 -2.10 -5.91
C LEU A 64 -6.94 -2.20 -4.90
N ARG A 65 -6.79 -1.22 -4.00
CA ARG A 65 -5.80 -1.30 -2.94
C ARG A 65 -6.00 -2.57 -2.10
N GLU A 66 -7.24 -2.82 -1.70
CA GLU A 66 -7.60 -4.00 -0.89
C GLU A 66 -7.43 -5.29 -1.70
N ALA A 67 -7.88 -5.30 -2.95
CA ALA A 67 -7.71 -6.45 -3.84
C ALA A 67 -6.22 -6.81 -4.02
N TYR A 68 -5.36 -5.82 -4.19
CA TYR A 68 -3.91 -6.04 -4.31
C TYR A 68 -3.28 -6.54 -3.01
N LEU A 69 -3.70 -6.03 -1.85
CA LEU A 69 -3.23 -6.55 -0.56
C LEU A 69 -3.59 -8.02 -0.37
N GLN A 70 -4.82 -8.41 -0.71
CA GLN A 70 -5.22 -9.82 -0.66
C GLN A 70 -4.40 -10.69 -1.63
N LEU A 71 -4.10 -10.21 -2.85
CA LEU A 71 -3.22 -10.90 -3.80
C LEU A 71 -1.80 -11.06 -3.26
N VAL A 72 -1.25 -10.04 -2.58
CA VAL A 72 0.07 -10.13 -1.91
C VAL A 72 0.09 -11.28 -0.90
N GLU A 73 -0.92 -11.38 -0.02
CA GLU A 73 -0.99 -12.44 0.99
C GLU A 73 -1.16 -13.82 0.35
N LEU A 74 -2.04 -13.95 -0.63
CA LEU A 74 -2.28 -15.21 -1.34
C LEU A 74 -1.04 -15.71 -2.08
N TYR A 75 -0.34 -14.82 -2.79
CA TYR A 75 0.89 -15.18 -3.48
C TYR A 75 2.06 -15.44 -2.52
N GLN A 76 2.10 -14.78 -1.36
CA GLN A 76 3.07 -15.12 -0.32
C GLN A 76 2.82 -16.53 0.22
N GLY A 77 1.57 -16.91 0.48
CA GLY A 77 1.22 -18.29 0.87
C GLY A 77 1.62 -19.35 -0.16
N LYS A 78 1.71 -18.95 -1.43
CA LYS A 78 2.18 -19.80 -2.54
C LYS A 78 3.69 -19.73 -2.78
N ASN A 79 4.45 -19.00 -1.96
CA ASN A 79 5.87 -18.74 -2.14
C ASN A 79 6.22 -18.12 -3.51
N ASN A 80 5.30 -17.39 -4.12
CA ASN A 80 5.51 -16.71 -5.40
C ASN A 80 6.05 -15.27 -5.18
N GLY A 81 7.34 -15.16 -4.89
CA GLY A 81 8.01 -13.89 -4.61
C GLY A 81 7.84 -12.84 -5.71
N ALA A 82 7.88 -13.25 -6.99
CA ALA A 82 7.69 -12.33 -8.11
C ALA A 82 6.30 -11.66 -8.09
N LYS A 83 5.25 -12.43 -7.79
CA LYS A 83 3.90 -11.88 -7.67
C LYS A 83 3.70 -11.06 -6.38
N VAL A 84 4.36 -11.43 -5.30
CA VAL A 84 4.39 -10.60 -4.08
C VAL A 84 4.98 -9.22 -4.39
N ILE A 85 6.09 -9.16 -5.12
CA ILE A 85 6.69 -7.89 -5.57
C ILE A 85 5.70 -7.11 -6.45
N GLU A 86 5.17 -7.74 -7.50
CA GLU A 86 4.26 -7.11 -8.46
C GLU A 86 3.07 -6.43 -7.76
N TYR A 87 2.38 -7.15 -6.89
CA TYR A 87 1.18 -6.63 -6.24
C TYR A 87 1.49 -5.68 -5.09
N SER A 88 2.61 -5.85 -4.38
CA SER A 88 3.08 -4.85 -3.42
C SER A 88 3.39 -3.51 -4.10
N GLU A 89 4.03 -3.54 -5.28
CA GLU A 89 4.27 -2.33 -6.09
C GLU A 89 2.96 -1.67 -6.56
N LYS A 90 1.94 -2.45 -6.93
CA LYS A 90 0.61 -1.92 -7.27
C LYS A 90 -0.05 -1.24 -6.07
N VAL A 91 0.04 -1.82 -4.88
CA VAL A 91 -0.41 -1.16 -3.64
C VAL A 91 0.34 0.15 -3.43
N LEU A 92 1.67 0.14 -3.53
CA LEU A 92 2.51 1.32 -3.27
C LEU A 92 2.34 2.44 -4.30
N LYS A 93 1.81 2.15 -5.49
CA LYS A 93 1.41 3.19 -6.46
C LYS A 93 0.19 3.98 -6.01
N VAL A 94 -0.78 3.33 -5.37
CA VAL A 94 -2.03 3.97 -4.90
C VAL A 94 -1.95 4.44 -3.45
N ASP A 95 -1.14 3.79 -2.65
CA ASP A 95 -0.91 4.10 -1.24
C ASP A 95 0.60 3.95 -0.92
N PRO A 96 1.40 4.99 -1.23
CA PRO A 96 2.86 4.92 -1.12
C PRO A 96 3.39 4.64 0.29
N ASN A 97 2.58 4.84 1.33
CA ASN A 97 2.96 4.66 2.72
C ASN A 97 2.35 3.40 3.35
N ASN A 98 1.77 2.52 2.54
CA ASN A 98 1.18 1.29 3.02
C ASN A 98 2.23 0.39 3.69
N LEU A 99 2.16 0.29 5.01
CA LEU A 99 3.16 -0.43 5.80
C LEU A 99 3.24 -1.91 5.44
N ALA A 100 2.08 -2.57 5.24
CA ALA A 100 2.06 -3.98 4.88
C ALA A 100 2.78 -4.22 3.54
N ALA A 101 2.47 -3.43 2.51
CA ALA A 101 3.10 -3.52 1.20
C ALA A 101 4.60 -3.22 1.26
N LEU A 102 5.02 -2.20 2.04
CA LEU A 102 6.44 -1.88 2.25
C LEU A 102 7.20 -3.07 2.85
N LEU A 103 6.66 -3.70 3.88
CA LEU A 103 7.30 -4.85 4.54
C LEU A 103 7.35 -6.08 3.61
N LYS A 104 6.25 -6.37 2.91
CA LYS A 104 6.18 -7.51 1.97
C LYS A 104 7.15 -7.32 0.79
N ALA A 105 7.18 -6.11 0.20
CA ALA A 105 8.12 -5.78 -0.86
C ALA A 105 9.57 -5.89 -0.38
N THR A 106 9.90 -5.34 0.81
CA THR A 106 11.24 -5.45 1.40
C THR A 106 11.70 -6.89 1.49
N TYR A 107 10.87 -7.75 2.03
CA TYR A 107 11.19 -9.17 2.19
C TYR A 107 11.34 -9.87 0.84
N ALA A 108 10.38 -9.71 -0.07
CA ALA A 108 10.39 -10.39 -1.35
C ALA A 108 11.56 -9.96 -2.25
N TYR A 109 11.88 -8.67 -2.30
CA TYR A 109 13.06 -8.17 -3.00
C TYR A 109 14.38 -8.66 -2.39
N SER A 110 14.44 -8.81 -1.06
CA SER A 110 15.63 -9.38 -0.40
C SER A 110 15.87 -10.83 -0.81
N LEU A 111 14.80 -11.60 -0.99
CA LEU A 111 14.90 -13.00 -1.43
C LEU A 111 15.35 -13.15 -2.89
N GLU A 112 15.10 -12.19 -3.76
CA GLU A 112 15.65 -12.22 -5.12
C GLU A 112 17.17 -12.13 -5.14
N GLY A 113 17.81 -11.47 -4.19
CA GLY A 113 19.26 -11.37 -4.04
C GLY A 113 20.01 -10.61 -5.13
N LYS A 114 19.32 -10.08 -6.16
CA LYS A 114 19.93 -9.27 -7.20
C LYS A 114 20.26 -7.88 -6.67
N SER A 115 21.37 -7.28 -7.11
CA SER A 115 21.80 -5.96 -6.62
C SER A 115 20.72 -4.89 -6.69
N ALA A 116 20.04 -4.77 -7.83
CA ALA A 116 18.93 -3.81 -8.01
C ALA A 116 17.74 -4.10 -7.07
N SER A 117 17.45 -5.37 -6.83
CA SER A 117 16.39 -5.81 -5.91
C SER A 117 16.75 -5.48 -4.47
N LEU A 118 18.02 -5.66 -4.08
CA LEU A 118 18.51 -5.30 -2.75
C LEU A 118 18.44 -3.78 -2.51
N ASP A 119 18.69 -2.96 -3.52
CA ASP A 119 18.49 -1.51 -3.42
C ASP A 119 17.04 -1.14 -3.14
N ARG A 120 16.10 -1.78 -3.85
CA ARG A 120 14.66 -1.61 -3.61
C ARG A 120 14.27 -2.09 -2.20
N ALA A 121 14.76 -3.26 -1.79
CA ALA A 121 14.52 -3.79 -0.45
C ALA A 121 15.00 -2.82 0.65
N ILE A 122 16.19 -2.26 0.52
CA ILE A 122 16.73 -1.29 1.48
C ILE A 122 15.89 -0.01 1.49
N GLN A 123 15.50 0.50 0.34
CA GLN A 123 14.65 1.70 0.21
C GLN A 123 13.29 1.50 0.90
N TYR A 124 12.59 0.41 0.60
CA TYR A 124 11.28 0.12 1.20
C TYR A 124 11.37 -0.22 2.67
N GLY A 125 12.42 -0.95 3.08
CA GLY A 125 12.65 -1.26 4.48
C GLY A 125 12.92 -0.01 5.32
N GLN A 126 13.71 0.94 4.80
CA GLN A 126 13.91 2.21 5.48
C GLN A 126 12.61 3.01 5.58
N LYS A 127 11.84 3.08 4.48
CA LYS A 127 10.54 3.75 4.48
C LYS A 127 9.56 3.10 5.47
N ALA A 128 9.54 1.77 5.60
CA ALA A 128 8.72 1.09 6.60
C ALA A 128 9.08 1.49 8.03
N VAL A 129 10.39 1.61 8.34
CA VAL A 129 10.85 2.09 9.65
C VAL A 129 10.36 3.51 9.92
N ASP A 130 10.42 4.38 8.93
CA ASP A 130 9.99 5.78 9.05
C ASP A 130 8.46 5.90 9.24
N GLU A 131 7.67 5.11 8.51
CA GLU A 131 6.21 5.06 8.69
C GLU A 131 5.82 4.53 10.08
N ILE A 132 6.50 3.50 10.59
CA ILE A 132 6.26 2.99 11.95
C ILE A 132 6.57 4.05 13.02
N ALA A 133 7.61 4.86 12.81
CA ALA A 133 7.93 5.95 13.72
C ALA A 133 6.79 6.99 13.81
N LYS A 134 6.13 7.26 12.69
CA LYS A 134 4.94 8.16 12.65
C LYS A 134 3.75 7.54 13.38
N LEU A 135 3.49 6.24 13.22
CA LEU A 135 2.41 5.54 13.91
C LEU A 135 2.59 5.56 15.43
N LYS A 136 3.83 5.49 15.92
CA LYS A 136 4.13 5.51 17.35
C LYS A 136 3.76 6.83 18.03
N SER A 137 3.77 7.95 17.30
CA SER A 137 3.41 9.27 17.82
C SER A 137 1.92 9.61 17.69
N GLY A 138 1.13 8.75 17.03
CA GLY A 138 -0.29 8.94 16.80
C GLY A 138 -1.17 8.14 17.78
N PRO A 139 -2.47 8.44 17.78
CA PRO A 139 -3.45 7.66 18.54
C PRO A 139 -3.58 6.24 17.96
N PRO A 140 -4.08 5.27 18.76
CA PRO A 140 -4.41 3.95 18.26
C PRO A 140 -5.38 4.00 17.08
N GLN A 141 -5.22 3.08 16.12
CA GLN A 141 -6.20 2.92 15.07
C GLN A 141 -7.52 2.36 15.65
N GLN A 142 -8.62 2.69 14.98
CA GLN A 142 -9.95 2.20 15.39
C GLN A 142 -9.95 0.67 15.55
N GLY A 143 -10.47 0.19 16.67
CA GLY A 143 -10.54 -1.25 16.98
C GLY A 143 -9.37 -1.77 17.83
N TYR A 144 -8.36 -0.96 18.12
CA TYR A 144 -7.26 -1.33 19.01
C TYR A 144 -7.39 -0.64 20.37
N THR A 145 -7.08 -1.36 21.46
CA THR A 145 -6.74 -0.72 22.74
C THR A 145 -5.32 -0.14 22.69
N ASP A 146 -4.96 0.75 23.61
CA ASP A 146 -3.62 1.34 23.67
C ASP A 146 -2.52 0.27 23.77
N ASP A 147 -2.74 -0.79 24.57
CA ASP A 147 -1.74 -1.85 24.72
C ASP A 147 -1.65 -2.74 23.47
N GLN A 148 -2.77 -3.08 22.84
CA GLN A 148 -2.77 -3.81 21.58
C GLN A 148 -2.07 -3.00 20.48
N TRP A 149 -2.31 -1.69 20.45
CA TRP A 149 -1.65 -0.80 19.49
C TRP A 149 -0.14 -0.73 19.70
N LYS A 150 0.31 -0.59 20.94
CA LYS A 150 1.75 -0.64 21.28
C LYS A 150 2.38 -1.95 20.86
N GLN A 151 1.75 -3.09 21.16
CA GLN A 151 2.24 -4.41 20.77
C GLN A 151 2.31 -4.55 19.25
N TYR A 152 1.28 -4.10 18.53
CA TYR A 152 1.27 -4.07 17.07
C TYR A 152 2.47 -3.27 16.53
N ILE A 153 2.67 -2.03 16.98
CA ILE A 153 3.77 -1.17 16.55
C ILE A 153 5.13 -1.82 16.82
N GLU A 154 5.36 -2.37 18.00
CA GLU A 154 6.64 -3.00 18.33
C GLU A 154 6.87 -4.27 17.48
N SER A 155 5.84 -5.04 17.16
CA SER A 155 5.96 -6.17 16.24
C SER A 155 6.33 -5.73 14.81
N GLN A 156 5.65 -4.72 14.27
CA GLN A 156 5.96 -4.18 12.93
C GLN A 156 7.37 -3.61 12.87
N LYS A 157 7.81 -2.94 13.93
CA LYS A 157 9.19 -2.43 14.06
C LYS A 157 10.23 -3.56 14.07
N GLY A 158 9.92 -4.67 14.74
CA GLY A 158 10.75 -5.87 14.70
C GLY A 158 10.89 -6.40 13.26
N PHE A 159 9.80 -6.58 12.54
CA PHE A 159 9.81 -7.03 11.15
C PHE A 159 10.59 -6.06 10.24
N ALA A 160 10.31 -4.76 10.31
CA ALA A 160 10.97 -3.76 9.48
C ALA A 160 12.49 -3.76 9.67
N LYS A 161 12.96 -3.78 10.93
CA LYS A 161 14.39 -3.83 11.26
C LYS A 161 15.05 -5.12 10.77
N ASN A 162 14.40 -6.27 10.97
CA ASN A 162 14.94 -7.56 10.56
C ASN A 162 15.07 -7.64 9.04
N TYR A 163 14.03 -7.27 8.27
CA TYR A 163 14.06 -7.30 6.82
C TYR A 163 15.07 -6.31 6.24
N LEU A 164 15.13 -5.09 6.79
CA LEU A 164 16.12 -4.08 6.38
C LEU A 164 17.55 -4.54 6.67
N SER A 165 17.81 -5.14 7.84
CA SER A 165 19.11 -5.66 8.21
C SER A 165 19.52 -6.82 7.32
N TYR A 166 18.59 -7.71 7.00
CA TYR A 166 18.80 -8.81 6.09
C TYR A 166 19.17 -8.31 4.68
N ALA A 167 18.38 -7.39 4.11
CA ALA A 167 18.69 -6.78 2.81
C ALA A 167 20.08 -6.12 2.78
N LYS A 168 20.44 -5.37 3.83
CA LYS A 168 21.76 -4.74 3.95
C LYS A 168 22.90 -5.77 4.06
N SER A 169 22.68 -6.91 4.72
CA SER A 169 23.69 -7.96 4.86
C SER A 169 24.00 -8.68 3.54
N LEU A 170 23.02 -8.77 2.64
CA LEU A 170 23.16 -9.38 1.31
C LEU A 170 23.83 -8.45 0.30
N LYS A 171 23.85 -7.13 0.54
CA LYS A 171 24.41 -6.14 -0.38
C LYS A 171 25.92 -5.88 -0.17
N LYS A 172 26.58 -6.62 0.67
CA LYS A 172 28.03 -6.48 0.94
C LYS A 172 28.90 -6.93 -0.21
#